data_01c327d045229ccf43f0aadd7367787f
#
_entry.id   01c327d045229ccf43f0aadd7367787f
#
_cell.length_a   1.000
_cell.length_b   1.000
_cell.length_c   1.000
_cell.angle_alpha   90.00
_cell.angle_beta   90.00
_cell.angle_gamma   90.00
#
_symmetry.space_group_name_H-M   'P 1'
#
loop_
_entity.id
_entity.type
_entity.pdbx_description
1 polymer ?
#
loop_
_entity_poly.entity_id
_entity_poly.type
_entity_poly.pdbx_seq_one_letter_code
_entity_poly.pdbx_strand_id
1 'polypeptide(L)'
;MMLDDVDRKLIEALMNNSRASMRQLAVELDVALGTIGNRLKRLEQEKIIKGYNVILDPAKVGWEMTVIVGLRITKGRMIEVQKRIAEDPRVFLVYDVTGDYDSFVVAKVQDTDDLNDLTKGVLTSEGIERSLTHVVLNTVKETSIKLPKTKS
;
A
#
# COMPACT_ATOMS: atom_id res chain seq x y z
N MET A 1 16.95 -11.92 6.82
CA MET A 1 18.24 -11.35 6.34
C MET A 1 18.36 -9.92 6.82
N MET A 2 19.55 -9.51 7.21
CA MET A 2 19.80 -8.15 7.70
C MET A 2 20.33 -7.30 6.53
N LEU A 3 19.69 -6.15 6.28
CA LEU A 3 20.18 -5.16 5.31
C LEU A 3 21.45 -4.51 5.88
N ASP A 4 22.54 -4.49 5.11
CA ASP A 4 23.73 -3.72 5.46
C ASP A 4 23.55 -2.22 5.12
N ASP A 5 24.54 -1.40 5.46
CA ASP A 5 24.47 0.04 5.26
C ASP A 5 24.35 0.44 3.78
N VAL A 6 24.99 -0.29 2.88
CA VAL A 6 24.91 -0.02 1.44
C VAL A 6 23.53 -0.39 0.90
N ASP A 7 22.96 -1.50 1.36
CA ASP A 7 21.58 -1.88 0.99
C ASP A 7 20.59 -0.81 1.42
N ARG A 8 20.71 -0.33 2.66
CA ARG A 8 19.83 0.71 3.19
C ARG A 8 19.92 2.00 2.40
N LYS A 9 21.13 2.47 2.14
CA LYS A 9 21.36 3.68 1.33
C LYS A 9 20.84 3.51 -0.10
N LEU A 10 21.01 2.34 -0.71
CA LEU A 10 20.48 2.04 -2.04
C LEU A 10 18.94 2.08 -2.07
N ILE A 11 18.29 1.47 -1.08
CA ILE A 11 16.84 1.52 -0.97
C ILE A 11 16.37 2.96 -0.75
N GLU A 12 16.99 3.72 0.14
CA GLU A 12 16.64 5.13 0.42
C GLU A 12 16.80 6.01 -0.83
N ALA A 13 17.90 5.84 -1.58
CA ALA A 13 18.10 6.56 -2.85
C ALA A 13 17.01 6.23 -3.88
N LEU A 14 16.62 4.96 -4.00
CA LEU A 14 15.53 4.55 -4.89
C LEU A 14 14.14 5.01 -4.41
N MET A 15 13.91 5.09 -3.11
CA MET A 15 12.69 5.65 -2.55
C MET A 15 12.56 7.16 -2.84
N ASN A 16 13.68 7.87 -2.90
CA ASN A 16 13.72 9.29 -3.26
C ASN A 16 13.61 9.51 -4.78
N ASN A 17 14.23 8.64 -5.58
CA ASN A 17 14.21 8.67 -7.03
C ASN A 17 14.23 7.27 -7.62
N SER A 18 13.05 6.68 -7.81
CA SER A 18 12.92 5.33 -8.40
C SER A 18 13.37 5.24 -9.87
N ARG A 19 13.62 6.38 -10.52
CA ARG A 19 14.11 6.46 -11.91
C ARG A 19 15.62 6.65 -12.00
N ALA A 20 16.33 6.69 -10.87
CA ALA A 20 17.79 6.81 -10.87
C ALA A 20 18.42 5.62 -11.64
N SER A 21 19.36 5.93 -12.54
CA SER A 21 20.13 4.90 -13.22
C SER A 21 21.11 4.23 -12.26
N MET A 22 21.55 3.01 -12.57
CA MET A 22 22.58 2.34 -11.78
C MET A 22 23.89 3.14 -11.69
N ARG A 23 24.24 3.92 -12.73
CA ARG A 23 25.39 4.82 -12.72
C ARG A 23 25.21 5.98 -11.74
N GLN A 24 24.03 6.60 -11.73
CA GLN A 24 23.72 7.65 -10.76
C GLN A 24 23.78 7.13 -9.32
N LEU A 25 23.20 5.96 -9.05
CA LEU A 25 23.25 5.32 -7.75
C LEU A 25 24.69 4.97 -7.33
N ALA A 26 25.53 4.47 -8.25
CA ALA A 26 26.93 4.16 -7.98
C ALA A 26 27.73 5.42 -7.58
N VAL A 27 27.50 6.54 -8.25
CA VAL A 27 28.11 7.83 -7.92
C VAL A 27 27.60 8.36 -6.57
N GLU A 28 26.28 8.34 -6.36
CA GLU A 28 25.65 8.85 -5.14
C GLU A 28 26.11 8.07 -3.87
N LEU A 29 26.24 6.76 -4.00
CA LEU A 29 26.62 5.88 -2.89
C LEU A 29 28.15 5.67 -2.75
N ASP A 30 28.93 6.21 -3.68
CA ASP A 30 30.39 6.00 -3.77
C ASP A 30 30.78 4.52 -3.77
N VAL A 31 30.16 3.75 -4.65
CA VAL A 31 30.43 2.31 -4.83
C VAL A 31 30.54 1.96 -6.32
N ALA A 32 31.19 0.83 -6.62
CA ALA A 32 31.33 0.36 -8.00
C ALA A 32 29.96 0.05 -8.63
N LEU A 33 29.83 0.29 -9.94
CA LEU A 33 28.62 0.01 -10.70
C LEU A 33 28.15 -1.45 -10.58
N GLY A 34 29.10 -2.40 -10.62
CA GLY A 34 28.81 -3.83 -10.44
C GLY A 34 28.24 -4.15 -9.05
N THR A 35 28.66 -3.41 -8.04
CA THR A 35 28.13 -3.55 -6.67
C THR A 35 26.64 -3.15 -6.63
N ILE A 36 26.28 -2.03 -7.25
CA ILE A 36 24.88 -1.61 -7.36
C ILE A 36 24.04 -2.68 -8.07
N GLY A 37 24.50 -3.15 -9.23
CA GLY A 37 23.77 -4.17 -10.00
C GLY A 37 23.53 -5.47 -9.23
N ASN A 38 24.56 -5.98 -8.57
CA ASN A 38 24.46 -7.21 -7.79
C ASN A 38 23.54 -7.06 -6.57
N ARG A 39 23.64 -5.93 -5.85
CA ARG A 39 22.77 -5.66 -4.70
C ARG A 39 21.33 -5.47 -5.10
N LEU A 40 21.08 -4.70 -6.14
CA LEU A 40 19.73 -4.46 -6.65
C LEU A 40 19.07 -5.78 -7.06
N LYS A 41 19.76 -6.59 -7.86
CA LYS A 41 19.30 -7.91 -8.27
C LYS A 41 18.95 -8.81 -7.07
N ARG A 42 19.79 -8.82 -6.02
CA ARG A 42 19.52 -9.57 -4.79
C ARG A 42 18.29 -9.05 -4.07
N LEU A 43 18.18 -7.73 -3.86
CA LEU A 43 17.03 -7.10 -3.16
C LEU A 43 15.70 -7.38 -3.88
N GLU A 44 15.71 -7.43 -5.20
CA GLU A 44 14.55 -7.80 -6.02
C GLU A 44 14.24 -9.30 -5.95
N GLN A 45 15.23 -10.17 -6.08
CA GLN A 45 15.06 -11.62 -6.00
C GLN A 45 14.53 -12.07 -4.64
N GLU A 46 15.01 -11.46 -3.57
CA GLU A 46 14.54 -11.72 -2.20
C GLU A 46 13.24 -10.99 -1.86
N LYS A 47 12.66 -10.26 -2.84
CA LYS A 47 11.41 -9.50 -2.71
C LYS A 47 11.43 -8.46 -1.58
N ILE A 48 12.61 -7.96 -1.22
CA ILE A 48 12.76 -6.79 -0.36
C ILE A 48 12.28 -5.57 -1.13
N ILE A 49 12.73 -5.42 -2.38
CA ILE A 49 12.11 -4.52 -3.37
C ILE A 49 11.11 -5.36 -4.17
N LYS A 50 9.83 -5.07 -4.01
CA LYS A 50 8.75 -5.81 -4.68
C LYS A 50 8.38 -5.23 -6.04
N GLY A 51 8.80 -4.02 -6.32
CA GLY A 51 8.49 -3.31 -7.56
C GLY A 51 8.72 -1.82 -7.45
N TYR A 52 8.45 -1.13 -8.56
CA TYR A 52 8.57 0.31 -8.70
C TYR A 52 7.24 0.85 -9.21
N ASN A 53 6.64 1.78 -8.48
CA ASN A 53 5.34 2.33 -8.81
C ASN A 53 5.40 3.84 -9.05
N VAL A 54 4.50 4.30 -9.91
CA VAL A 54 4.22 5.72 -10.07
C VAL A 54 3.34 6.18 -8.91
N ILE A 55 3.72 7.26 -8.26
CA ILE A 55 2.88 7.92 -7.25
C ILE A 55 1.97 8.90 -7.98
N LEU A 56 0.67 8.67 -7.87
CA LEU A 56 -0.36 9.51 -8.49
C LEU A 56 -0.92 10.51 -7.49
N ASP A 57 -1.29 11.68 -7.99
CA ASP A 57 -2.21 12.58 -7.29
C ASP A 57 -3.64 12.06 -7.51
N PRO A 58 -4.32 11.55 -6.48
CA PRO A 58 -5.62 10.92 -6.67
C PRO A 58 -6.66 11.84 -7.29
N ALA A 59 -6.71 13.09 -6.86
CA ALA A 59 -7.68 14.06 -7.37
C ALA A 59 -7.48 14.35 -8.85
N LYS A 60 -6.23 14.40 -9.32
CA LYS A 60 -5.91 14.65 -10.73
C LYS A 60 -6.22 13.49 -11.66
N VAL A 61 -6.40 12.29 -11.13
CA VAL A 61 -6.78 11.10 -11.90
C VAL A 61 -8.24 10.69 -11.67
N GLY A 62 -9.03 11.53 -10.98
CA GLY A 62 -10.48 11.36 -10.85
C GLY A 62 -10.96 10.69 -9.58
N TRP A 63 -10.10 10.49 -8.57
CA TRP A 63 -10.52 10.02 -7.25
C TRP A 63 -10.82 11.21 -6.33
N GLU A 64 -12.08 11.46 -6.02
CA GLU A 64 -12.46 12.63 -5.24
C GLU A 64 -12.55 12.36 -3.74
N MET A 65 -12.86 11.13 -3.34
CA MET A 65 -13.03 10.78 -1.95
C MET A 65 -12.23 9.54 -1.55
N THR A 66 -11.73 9.54 -0.32
CA THR A 66 -11.20 8.35 0.35
C THR A 66 -12.16 7.93 1.44
N VAL A 67 -12.42 6.64 1.55
CA VAL A 67 -13.25 6.06 2.60
C VAL A 67 -12.51 4.99 3.37
N ILE A 68 -12.78 4.92 4.67
CA ILE A 68 -12.27 3.89 5.57
C ILE A 68 -13.48 3.15 6.14
N VAL A 69 -13.52 1.84 5.93
CA VAL A 69 -14.68 1.03 6.29
C VAL A 69 -14.28 -0.03 7.30
N GLY A 70 -14.93 0.01 8.47
CA GLY A 70 -14.82 -1.05 9.47
C GLY A 70 -15.88 -2.12 9.21
N LEU A 71 -15.47 -3.37 9.20
CA LEU A 71 -16.34 -4.51 8.94
C LEU A 71 -16.40 -5.47 10.11
N ARG A 72 -17.60 -5.93 10.42
CA ARG A 72 -17.86 -7.17 11.17
C ARG A 72 -18.20 -8.26 10.18
N ILE A 73 -17.49 -9.38 10.26
CA ILE A 73 -17.61 -10.48 9.31
C ILE A 73 -18.06 -11.74 10.05
N THR A 74 -18.96 -12.47 9.44
CA THR A 74 -19.47 -13.74 9.98
C THR A 74 -18.31 -14.70 10.25
N LYS A 75 -18.33 -15.31 11.44
CA LYS A 75 -17.30 -16.26 11.87
C LYS A 75 -17.07 -17.36 10.82
N GLY A 76 -15.80 -17.57 10.50
CA GLY A 76 -15.37 -18.56 9.51
C GLY A 76 -15.40 -18.09 8.06
N ARG A 77 -15.87 -16.86 7.77
CA ARG A 77 -15.96 -16.32 6.41
C ARG A 77 -14.97 -15.20 6.10
N MET A 78 -14.02 -14.92 6.99
CA MET A 78 -13.04 -13.83 6.85
C MET A 78 -12.31 -13.86 5.49
N ILE A 79 -11.65 -14.96 5.19
CA ILE A 79 -10.81 -15.07 3.99
C ILE A 79 -11.63 -14.88 2.71
N GLU A 80 -12.81 -15.51 2.64
CA GLU A 80 -13.70 -15.41 1.49
C GLU A 80 -14.16 -13.96 1.26
N VAL A 81 -14.66 -13.32 2.32
CA VAL A 81 -15.18 -11.95 2.26
C VAL A 81 -14.07 -10.97 1.89
N GLN A 82 -12.90 -11.07 2.53
CA GLN A 82 -11.78 -10.18 2.27
C GLN A 82 -11.21 -10.32 0.86
N LYS A 83 -11.11 -11.55 0.33
CA LYS A 83 -10.69 -11.77 -1.07
C LYS A 83 -11.66 -11.10 -2.05
N ARG A 84 -12.96 -11.27 -1.83
CA ARG A 84 -13.99 -10.66 -2.67
C ARG A 84 -13.92 -9.12 -2.64
N ILE A 85 -13.72 -8.52 -1.46
CA ILE A 85 -13.54 -7.07 -1.33
C ILE A 85 -12.26 -6.61 -2.03
N ALA A 86 -11.17 -7.36 -1.89
CA ALA A 86 -9.88 -7.02 -2.49
C ALA A 86 -9.87 -7.08 -4.03
N GLU A 87 -10.85 -7.71 -4.66
CA GLU A 87 -11.02 -7.72 -6.12
C GLU A 87 -11.62 -6.40 -6.66
N ASP A 88 -12.25 -5.58 -5.82
CA ASP A 88 -12.79 -4.29 -6.24
C ASP A 88 -11.65 -3.30 -6.52
N PRO A 89 -11.55 -2.71 -7.73
CA PRO A 89 -10.44 -1.85 -8.11
C PRO A 89 -10.35 -0.53 -7.32
N ARG A 90 -11.42 -0.13 -6.65
CA ARG A 90 -11.47 1.05 -5.76
C ARG A 90 -10.78 0.77 -4.43
N VAL A 91 -10.71 -0.48 -4.02
CA VAL A 91 -10.10 -0.95 -2.77
C VAL A 91 -8.58 -1.10 -2.98
N PHE A 92 -7.80 -0.44 -2.16
CA PHE A 92 -6.34 -0.54 -2.22
C PHE A 92 -5.69 -1.04 -0.93
N LEU A 93 -6.44 -1.10 0.19
CA LEU A 93 -5.99 -1.71 1.44
C LEU A 93 -7.10 -2.55 2.07
N VAL A 94 -6.78 -3.76 2.49
CA VAL A 94 -7.65 -4.63 3.30
C VAL A 94 -6.79 -5.23 4.40
N TYR A 95 -7.17 -5.01 5.66
CA TYR A 95 -6.46 -5.50 6.82
C TYR A 95 -7.35 -6.31 7.75
N ASP A 96 -6.84 -7.43 8.26
CA ASP A 96 -7.33 -8.04 9.49
C ASP A 96 -6.88 -7.18 10.66
N VAL A 97 -7.76 -6.96 11.61
CA VAL A 97 -7.46 -6.13 12.77
C VAL A 97 -7.97 -6.76 14.06
N THR A 98 -7.39 -6.36 15.16
CA THR A 98 -7.91 -6.64 16.49
C THR A 98 -8.84 -5.52 16.95
N GLY A 99 -9.74 -5.79 17.88
CA GLY A 99 -10.67 -4.81 18.45
C GLY A 99 -12.11 -5.01 18.00
N ASP A 100 -12.87 -3.93 17.91
CA ASP A 100 -14.32 -3.99 17.65
C ASP A 100 -14.70 -4.38 16.24
N TYR A 101 -13.80 -4.26 15.28
CA TYR A 101 -13.96 -4.70 13.90
C TYR A 101 -13.07 -5.89 13.59
N ASP A 102 -13.47 -6.69 12.63
CA ASP A 102 -12.69 -7.82 12.13
C ASP A 102 -11.75 -7.40 10.99
N SER A 103 -12.17 -6.42 10.19
CA SER A 103 -11.40 -5.92 9.04
C SER A 103 -11.57 -4.43 8.86
N PHE A 104 -10.51 -3.77 8.39
CA PHE A 104 -10.57 -2.42 7.83
C PHE A 104 -10.24 -2.45 6.34
N VAL A 105 -11.05 -1.74 5.59
CA VAL A 105 -10.91 -1.54 4.15
C VAL A 105 -10.67 -0.07 3.87
N VAL A 106 -9.73 0.25 3.00
CA VAL A 106 -9.52 1.62 2.52
C VAL A 106 -9.72 1.63 1.02
N ALA A 107 -10.57 2.53 0.55
CA ALA A 107 -10.93 2.66 -0.85
C ALA A 107 -10.95 4.12 -1.29
N LYS A 108 -10.80 4.34 -2.59
CA LYS A 108 -11.03 5.64 -3.24
C LYS A 108 -12.22 5.53 -4.19
N VAL A 109 -13.04 6.55 -4.20
CA VAL A 109 -14.24 6.64 -5.05
C VAL A 109 -14.26 7.97 -5.81
N GLN A 110 -14.93 7.97 -6.96
CA GLN A 110 -14.98 9.12 -7.86
C GLN A 110 -15.99 10.17 -7.42
N ASP A 111 -17.12 9.72 -6.88
CA ASP A 111 -18.23 10.59 -6.46
C ASP A 111 -19.14 9.87 -5.46
N THR A 112 -20.26 10.50 -5.12
CA THR A 112 -21.25 9.95 -4.21
C THR A 112 -21.97 8.71 -4.78
N ASP A 113 -22.18 8.65 -6.08
CA ASP A 113 -22.83 7.48 -6.71
C ASP A 113 -21.89 6.28 -6.68
N ASP A 114 -20.60 6.49 -6.94
CA ASP A 114 -19.55 5.47 -6.82
C ASP A 114 -19.39 4.99 -5.36
N LEU A 115 -19.49 5.91 -4.39
CA LEU A 115 -19.52 5.56 -2.96
C LEU A 115 -20.74 4.68 -2.62
N ASN A 116 -21.92 5.05 -3.10
CA ASN A 116 -23.13 4.27 -2.88
C ASN A 116 -23.04 2.87 -3.50
N ASP A 117 -22.50 2.76 -4.70
CA ASP A 117 -22.26 1.48 -5.36
C ASP A 117 -21.32 0.58 -4.53
N LEU A 118 -20.20 1.12 -4.06
CA LEU A 118 -19.26 0.41 -3.22
C LEU A 118 -19.90 -0.06 -1.89
N THR A 119 -20.58 0.84 -1.19
CA THR A 119 -21.12 0.57 0.16
C THR A 119 -22.35 -0.31 0.13
N LYS A 120 -23.22 -0.21 -0.88
CA LYS A 120 -24.41 -1.07 -1.06
C LYS A 120 -24.09 -2.37 -1.80
N GLY A 121 -22.94 -2.44 -2.45
CA GLY A 121 -22.45 -3.61 -3.18
C GLY A 121 -21.56 -4.50 -2.33
N VAL A 122 -20.25 -4.50 -2.65
CA VAL A 122 -19.28 -5.43 -2.07
C VAL A 122 -19.15 -5.30 -0.54
N LEU A 123 -19.32 -4.11 0.02
CA LEU A 123 -19.19 -3.85 1.46
C LEU A 123 -20.42 -4.23 2.30
N THR A 124 -21.48 -4.68 1.70
CA THR A 124 -22.69 -5.22 2.37
C THR A 124 -23.09 -6.58 1.83
N SER A 125 -22.18 -7.21 1.09
CA SER A 125 -22.40 -8.53 0.51
C SER A 125 -22.45 -9.63 1.57
N GLU A 126 -22.87 -10.81 1.16
CA GLU A 126 -23.03 -11.97 2.04
C GLU A 126 -21.75 -12.26 2.86
N GLY A 127 -21.91 -12.54 4.15
CA GLY A 127 -20.83 -12.76 5.11
C GLY A 127 -20.40 -11.49 5.87
N ILE A 128 -20.94 -10.32 5.52
CA ILE A 128 -20.71 -9.07 6.26
C ILE A 128 -21.92 -8.83 7.18
N GLU A 129 -21.69 -8.82 8.47
CA GLU A 129 -22.74 -8.59 9.49
C GLU A 129 -22.98 -7.10 9.70
N ARG A 130 -21.90 -6.30 9.66
CA ARG A 130 -21.95 -4.85 9.86
C ARG A 130 -20.85 -4.17 9.06
N SER A 131 -21.21 -3.07 8.45
CA SER A 131 -20.29 -2.18 7.74
C SER A 131 -20.47 -0.75 8.25
N LEU A 132 -19.39 -0.11 8.64
CA LEU A 132 -19.37 1.30 9.06
C LEU A 132 -18.36 2.07 8.20
N THR A 133 -18.89 2.98 7.38
CA THR A 133 -18.10 3.77 6.45
C THR A 133 -17.79 5.15 7.02
N HIS A 134 -16.52 5.50 7.01
CA HIS A 134 -16.02 6.84 7.33
C HIS A 134 -15.52 7.50 6.04
N VAL A 135 -16.03 8.68 5.72
CA VAL A 135 -15.51 9.50 4.64
C VAL A 135 -14.37 10.36 5.19
N VAL A 136 -13.21 10.30 4.53
CA VAL A 136 -12.05 11.10 4.91
C VAL A 136 -12.31 12.55 4.50
N LEU A 137 -12.33 13.46 5.47
CA LEU A 137 -12.56 14.89 5.22
C LEU A 137 -11.28 15.61 4.78
N ASN A 138 -10.14 15.20 5.31
CA ASN A 138 -8.85 15.79 4.99
C ASN A 138 -7.74 14.75 5.14
N THR A 139 -6.84 14.67 4.17
CA THR A 139 -5.65 13.83 4.22
C THR A 139 -4.48 14.65 4.78
N VAL A 140 -4.14 14.43 6.03
CA VAL A 140 -3.01 15.10 6.68
C VAL A 140 -1.68 14.52 6.20
N LYS A 141 -1.63 13.20 5.99
CA LYS A 141 -0.44 12.51 5.49
C LYS A 141 -0.84 11.20 4.82
N GLU A 142 -0.36 11.00 3.61
CA GLU A 142 -0.43 9.73 2.87
C GLU A 142 0.89 9.55 2.12
N THR A 143 1.77 8.71 2.63
CA THR A 143 3.10 8.47 2.06
C THR A 143 3.45 6.99 2.13
N SER A 144 4.42 6.57 1.31
CA SER A 144 5.00 5.23 1.43
C SER A 144 5.72 5.04 2.77
N ILE A 145 5.85 3.80 3.19
CA ILE A 145 6.65 3.44 4.38
C ILE A 145 8.11 3.83 4.18
N LYS A 146 8.80 4.13 5.28
CA LYS A 146 10.25 4.36 5.30
C LYS A 146 10.96 3.15 5.92
N LEU A 147 12.27 3.05 5.70
CA LEU A 147 13.06 2.05 6.42
C LEU A 147 13.03 2.34 7.93
N PRO A 148 12.87 1.32 8.77
CA PRO A 148 13.00 1.49 10.20
C PRO A 148 14.43 1.85 10.57
N LYS A 149 14.61 2.59 11.68
CA LYS A 149 15.95 2.84 12.24
C LYS A 149 16.58 1.51 12.63
N THR A 150 17.90 1.40 12.42
CA THR A 150 18.67 0.25 12.91
C THR A 150 18.60 0.24 14.44
N LYS A 151 18.23 -0.88 15.03
CA LYS A 151 18.36 -1.03 16.49
C LYS A 151 19.86 -1.10 16.80
N SER A 152 20.32 -0.15 17.59
CA SER A 152 21.67 -0.19 18.21
C SER A 152 21.74 -1.33 19.22
#